data_e7d92bb63f47250a73ab8e956d25acec
#
_entry.id   e7d92bb63f47250a73ab8e956d25acec
#
_cell.length_a   1.000
_cell.length_b   1.000
_cell.length_c   1.000
_cell.angle_alpha   90.00
_cell.angle_beta   90.00
_cell.angle_gamma   90.00
#
_symmetry.space_group_name_H-M   'P 1'
#
loop_
_entity.id
_entity.type
_entity.pdbx_description
1 polymer ?
#
loop_
_entity_poly.entity_id
_entity_poly.type
_entity_poly.pdbx_seq_one_letter_code
_entity_poly.pdbx_strand_id
1 'polypeptide(L)'
;GDLGIALSDTYTTDVFLQNFSRKHAKLFDGVRHDSGDPFKFVTKVINRYKELGIDPTTKTIIFSNALDFELYREIAEYCGNRIRCAAGIGTNLTNDCGHRPSNIVMKLKKCRMNQRQPWFECIKLSDDEGKHMGSEREVGLCKHECGI
;
A
#
# COMPACT_ATOMS: atom_id res chain seq x y z
N GLY A 1 -17.83 -1.39 1.20
CA GLY A 1 -17.98 -0.09 1.87
C GLY A 1 -17.94 1.07 0.90
N ASP A 2 -18.19 2.27 1.39
CA ASP A 2 -18.34 3.44 0.52
C ASP A 2 -17.01 4.04 0.04
N LEU A 3 -15.90 3.61 0.61
CA LEU A 3 -14.56 4.16 0.34
C LEU A 3 -13.66 3.25 -0.50
N GLY A 4 -14.13 2.06 -0.88
CA GLY A 4 -13.38 1.12 -1.71
C GLY A 4 -12.15 0.53 -0.99
N ILE A 5 -10.97 0.63 -1.60
CA ILE A 5 -9.73 -0.02 -1.14
C ILE A 5 -8.70 1.03 -0.66
N ALA A 6 -8.22 0.91 0.58
CA ALA A 6 -7.24 1.81 1.15
C ALA A 6 -5.80 1.42 0.74
N LEU A 7 -5.03 2.37 0.20
CA LEU A 7 -3.58 2.19 0.00
C LEU A 7 -2.85 2.27 1.33
N SER A 8 -1.94 1.32 1.60
CA SER A 8 -1.36 1.13 2.94
C SER A 8 0.06 1.66 3.12
N ASP A 9 0.79 1.98 2.04
CA ASP A 9 2.23 2.21 2.12
C ASP A 9 2.69 3.68 1.95
N THR A 10 1.80 4.65 2.07
CA THR A 10 2.19 6.08 1.94
C THR A 10 3.21 6.47 3.01
N TYR A 11 2.97 6.06 4.27
CA TYR A 11 3.87 6.29 5.41
C TYR A 11 4.38 4.99 6.03
N THR A 12 4.47 3.92 5.28
CA THR A 12 4.69 2.52 5.64
C THR A 12 3.41 1.79 6.08
N THR A 13 3.41 0.48 5.87
CA THR A 13 2.31 -0.40 6.30
C THR A 13 2.10 -0.36 7.81
N ASP A 14 3.16 -0.29 8.61
CA ASP A 14 3.03 -0.31 10.06
C ASP A 14 2.37 0.96 10.58
N VAL A 15 2.76 2.14 10.10
CA VAL A 15 2.10 3.41 10.44
C VAL A 15 0.65 3.42 9.98
N PHE A 16 0.37 2.91 8.78
CA PHE A 16 -1.00 2.77 8.29
C PHE A 16 -1.84 1.92 9.24
N LEU A 17 -1.39 0.72 9.60
CA LEU A 17 -2.13 -0.20 10.45
C LEU A 17 -2.35 0.35 11.86
N GLN A 18 -1.38 1.05 12.45
CA GLN A 18 -1.54 1.73 13.74
C GLN A 18 -2.69 2.73 13.72
N ASN A 19 -2.84 3.48 12.62
CA ASN A 19 -3.87 4.51 12.45
C ASN A 19 -5.17 3.98 11.81
N PHE A 20 -5.19 2.72 11.33
CA PHE A 20 -6.35 2.09 10.71
C PHE A 20 -7.34 1.68 11.79
N SER A 21 -8.25 2.59 12.15
CA SER A 21 -9.24 2.39 13.21
C SER A 21 -10.39 1.47 12.78
N ARG A 22 -11.21 1.02 13.77
CA ARG A 22 -12.42 0.25 13.49
C ARG A 22 -13.39 0.96 12.55
N LYS A 23 -13.47 2.30 12.61
CA LYS A 23 -14.28 3.10 11.67
C LYS A 23 -13.78 2.94 10.24
N HIS A 24 -12.48 3.09 10.01
CA HIS A 24 -11.88 2.90 8.70
C HIS A 24 -12.06 1.45 8.20
N ALA A 25 -11.83 0.46 9.07
CA ALA A 25 -12.00 -0.95 8.73
C ALA A 25 -13.45 -1.31 8.32
N LYS A 26 -14.45 -0.57 8.80
CA LYS A 26 -15.85 -0.73 8.36
C LYS A 26 -16.14 -0.03 7.04
N LEU A 27 -15.59 1.16 6.83
CA LEU A 27 -15.86 1.97 5.64
C LEU A 27 -15.14 1.47 4.38
N PHE A 28 -13.91 0.95 4.53
CA PHE A 28 -13.16 0.39 3.41
C PHE A 28 -13.53 -1.09 3.19
N ASP A 29 -13.64 -1.49 1.93
CA ASP A 29 -13.84 -2.89 1.53
C ASP A 29 -12.58 -3.73 1.71
N GLY A 30 -11.43 -3.09 1.76
CA GLY A 30 -10.15 -3.74 1.94
C GLY A 30 -8.98 -2.79 1.89
N VAL A 31 -7.79 -3.38 1.72
CA VAL A 31 -6.52 -2.67 1.65
C VAL A 31 -5.70 -3.08 0.43
N ARG A 32 -4.81 -2.20 -0.04
CA ARG A 32 -3.92 -2.47 -1.17
C ARG A 32 -2.47 -2.57 -0.69
N HIS A 33 -1.82 -3.67 -1.06
CA HIS A 33 -0.39 -3.89 -0.94
C HIS A 33 0.32 -3.36 -2.18
N ASP A 34 1.28 -2.44 -2.01
CA ASP A 34 2.04 -1.83 -3.10
C ASP A 34 3.56 -1.80 -2.84
N SER A 35 4.01 -2.32 -1.72
CA SER A 35 5.43 -2.46 -1.35
C SER A 35 5.64 -3.46 -0.21
N GLY A 36 6.86 -3.95 -0.05
CA GLY A 36 7.24 -4.91 0.99
C GLY A 36 6.86 -6.36 0.68
N ASP A 37 7.00 -7.22 1.68
CA ASP A 37 6.72 -8.65 1.60
C ASP A 37 5.20 -8.92 1.67
N PRO A 38 4.59 -9.52 0.64
CA PRO A 38 3.15 -9.75 0.59
C PRO A 38 2.64 -10.74 1.66
N PHE A 39 3.43 -11.74 2.04
CA PHE A 39 3.02 -12.75 3.03
C PHE A 39 2.98 -12.16 4.45
N LYS A 40 3.99 -11.34 4.78
CA LYS A 40 3.99 -10.58 6.05
C LYS A 40 2.83 -9.59 6.08
N PHE A 41 2.54 -8.94 4.95
CA PHE A 41 1.42 -8.03 4.82
C PHE A 41 0.08 -8.71 5.10
N VAL A 42 -0.19 -9.88 4.48
CA VAL A 42 -1.41 -10.69 4.76
C VAL A 42 -1.57 -10.93 6.25
N THR A 43 -0.49 -11.39 6.90
CA THR A 43 -0.51 -11.71 8.33
C THR A 43 -0.83 -10.48 9.19
N LYS A 44 -0.16 -9.35 8.94
CA LYS A 44 -0.38 -8.09 9.67
C LYS A 44 -1.82 -7.59 9.50
N VAL A 45 -2.35 -7.61 8.27
CA VAL A 45 -3.70 -7.14 7.95
C VAL A 45 -4.77 -8.01 8.61
N ILE A 46 -4.64 -9.34 8.53
CA ILE A 46 -5.59 -10.26 9.18
C ILE A 46 -5.60 -10.03 10.69
N ASN A 47 -4.44 -9.92 11.32
CA ASN A 47 -4.33 -9.66 12.75
C ASN A 47 -4.99 -8.32 13.11
N ARG A 48 -4.73 -7.27 12.33
CA ARG A 48 -5.34 -5.96 12.57
C ARG A 48 -6.86 -5.98 12.47
N TYR A 49 -7.44 -6.64 11.47
CA TYR A 49 -8.90 -6.80 11.39
C TYR A 49 -9.47 -7.53 12.61
N LYS A 50 -8.81 -8.62 13.07
CA LYS A 50 -9.22 -9.36 14.27
C LYS A 50 -9.17 -8.49 15.53
N GLU A 51 -8.08 -7.73 15.74
CA GLU A 51 -7.94 -6.78 16.85
C GLU A 51 -9.08 -5.75 16.86
N LEU A 52 -9.51 -5.30 15.69
CA LEU A 52 -10.59 -4.33 15.53
C LEU A 52 -11.99 -4.96 15.64
N GLY A 53 -12.08 -6.29 15.82
CA GLY A 53 -13.36 -7.03 15.86
C GLY A 53 -14.07 -7.02 14.50
N ILE A 54 -13.32 -7.09 13.42
CA ILE A 54 -13.82 -7.21 12.04
C ILE A 54 -13.44 -8.61 11.52
N ASP A 55 -14.40 -9.31 10.92
CA ASP A 55 -14.15 -10.58 10.26
C ASP A 55 -13.32 -10.38 8.97
N PRO A 56 -12.06 -10.87 8.92
CA PRO A 56 -11.21 -10.68 7.75
C PRO A 56 -11.77 -11.32 6.47
N THR A 57 -12.59 -12.39 6.59
CA THR A 57 -13.18 -13.08 5.43
C THR A 57 -14.13 -12.19 4.61
N THR A 58 -14.63 -11.12 5.24
CA THR A 58 -15.47 -10.11 4.59
C THR A 58 -14.69 -9.03 3.86
N LYS A 59 -13.36 -9.02 4.01
CA LYS A 59 -12.44 -8.01 3.49
C LYS A 59 -11.57 -8.53 2.35
N THR A 60 -10.99 -7.62 1.58
CA THR A 60 -10.18 -7.94 0.40
C THR A 60 -8.81 -7.29 0.50
N ILE A 61 -7.75 -8.02 0.16
CA ILE A 61 -6.44 -7.44 -0.13
C ILE A 61 -6.25 -7.39 -1.63
N ILE A 62 -5.87 -6.23 -2.18
CA ILE A 62 -5.43 -6.11 -3.57
C ILE A 62 -3.90 -6.02 -3.57
N PHE A 63 -3.25 -6.96 -4.25
CA PHE A 63 -1.81 -6.98 -4.43
C PHE A 63 -1.43 -6.33 -5.77
N SER A 64 -0.45 -5.42 -5.77
CA SER A 64 -0.05 -4.67 -6.98
C SER A 64 1.44 -4.36 -7.08
N ASN A 65 2.29 -5.03 -6.28
CA ASN A 65 3.74 -4.81 -6.30
C ASN A 65 4.44 -5.93 -7.07
N ALA A 66 4.93 -5.63 -8.27
CA ALA A 66 5.80 -6.49 -9.09
C ALA A 66 5.31 -7.95 -9.26
N LEU A 67 4.01 -8.15 -9.40
CA LEU A 67 3.41 -9.48 -9.50
C LEU A 67 3.58 -10.11 -10.88
N ASP A 68 3.76 -11.42 -10.86
CA ASP A 68 3.47 -12.34 -11.95
C ASP A 68 2.40 -13.36 -11.53
N PHE A 69 2.05 -14.28 -12.40
CA PHE A 69 1.03 -15.29 -12.12
C PHE A 69 1.44 -16.31 -11.06
N GLU A 70 2.72 -16.68 -11.04
CA GLU A 70 3.23 -17.67 -10.09
C GLU A 70 3.21 -17.11 -8.67
N LEU A 71 3.77 -15.93 -8.48
CA LEU A 71 3.75 -15.25 -7.17
C LEU A 71 2.32 -14.99 -6.70
N TYR A 72 1.42 -14.58 -7.59
CA TYR A 72 0.01 -14.37 -7.21
C TYR A 72 -0.66 -15.68 -6.77
N ARG A 73 -0.37 -16.81 -7.43
CA ARG A 73 -0.89 -18.12 -7.03
C ARG A 73 -0.43 -18.47 -5.61
N GLU A 74 0.85 -18.31 -5.30
CA GLU A 74 1.39 -18.54 -3.94
C GLU A 74 0.72 -17.64 -2.90
N ILE A 75 0.53 -16.37 -3.21
CA ILE A 75 -0.17 -15.42 -2.33
C ILE A 75 -1.62 -15.85 -2.13
N ALA A 76 -2.32 -16.26 -3.17
CA ALA A 76 -3.71 -16.69 -3.09
C ALA A 76 -3.86 -17.95 -2.23
N GLU A 77 -2.96 -18.93 -2.40
CA GLU A 77 -2.89 -20.13 -1.56
C GLU A 77 -2.62 -19.76 -0.09
N TYR A 78 -1.70 -18.82 0.14
CA TYR A 78 -1.40 -18.32 1.50
C TYR A 78 -2.59 -17.58 2.13
N CYS A 79 -3.33 -16.78 1.37
CA CYS A 79 -4.57 -16.15 1.85
C CYS A 79 -5.62 -17.20 2.21
N GLY A 80 -5.77 -18.23 1.38
CA GLY A 80 -6.74 -19.30 1.57
C GLY A 80 -8.15 -18.76 1.82
N ASN A 81 -8.84 -19.31 2.81
CA ASN A 81 -10.16 -18.85 3.22
C ASN A 81 -10.14 -17.77 4.32
N ARG A 82 -8.96 -17.24 4.66
CA ARG A 82 -8.81 -16.28 5.78
C ARG A 82 -9.16 -14.85 5.40
N ILE A 83 -8.94 -14.48 4.14
CA ILE A 83 -9.22 -13.16 3.59
C ILE A 83 -9.33 -13.27 2.06
N ARG A 84 -10.19 -12.47 1.45
CA ARG A 84 -10.27 -12.42 -0.02
C ARG A 84 -9.06 -11.70 -0.60
N CYS A 85 -8.59 -12.13 -1.76
CA CYS A 85 -7.49 -11.47 -2.45
C CYS A 85 -7.80 -11.27 -3.95
N ALA A 86 -7.17 -10.24 -4.51
CA ALA A 86 -7.16 -9.94 -5.94
C ALA A 86 -5.78 -9.38 -6.32
N ALA A 87 -5.42 -9.41 -7.59
CA ALA A 87 -4.14 -8.91 -8.08
C ALA A 87 -4.31 -7.88 -9.20
N GLY A 88 -3.41 -6.88 -9.19
CA GLY A 88 -3.10 -6.05 -10.33
C GLY A 88 -1.77 -6.47 -10.92
N ILE A 89 -1.78 -7.29 -11.96
CA ILE A 89 -0.58 -7.70 -12.70
C ILE A 89 -0.38 -6.70 -13.83
N GLY A 90 0.71 -5.92 -13.77
CA GLY A 90 1.03 -4.89 -14.76
C GLY A 90 1.91 -5.44 -15.89
N THR A 91 3.19 -5.08 -15.87
CA THR A 91 4.19 -5.38 -16.91
C THR A 91 4.25 -6.87 -17.26
N ASN A 92 4.24 -7.75 -16.27
CA ASN A 92 4.30 -9.21 -16.47
C ASN A 92 3.07 -9.81 -17.16
N LEU A 93 2.03 -9.02 -17.41
CA LEU A 93 0.87 -9.40 -18.22
C LEU A 93 0.82 -8.61 -19.54
N THR A 94 1.17 -7.31 -19.49
CA THR A 94 0.94 -6.38 -20.61
C THR A 94 2.14 -6.22 -21.53
N ASN A 95 3.33 -6.57 -21.07
CA ASN A 95 4.58 -6.47 -21.83
C ASN A 95 5.60 -7.58 -21.46
N ASP A 96 5.13 -8.82 -21.43
CA ASP A 96 5.96 -10.02 -21.27
C ASP A 96 6.27 -10.65 -22.65
N CYS A 97 6.91 -9.87 -23.52
CA CYS A 97 7.19 -10.24 -24.92
C CYS A 97 8.68 -10.08 -25.30
N GLY A 98 9.57 -10.06 -24.29
CA GLY A 98 11.02 -9.94 -24.49
C GLY A 98 11.52 -8.53 -24.78
N HIS A 99 10.66 -7.52 -24.84
CA HIS A 99 11.04 -6.12 -24.98
C HIS A 99 11.06 -5.40 -23.62
N ARG A 100 12.04 -4.51 -23.44
CA ARG A 100 12.11 -3.71 -22.22
C ARG A 100 10.89 -2.79 -22.13
N PRO A 101 10.08 -2.90 -21.04
CA PRO A 101 8.92 -2.06 -20.87
C PRO A 101 9.31 -0.59 -20.60
N SER A 102 8.47 0.33 -21.06
CA SER A 102 8.57 1.72 -20.66
C SER A 102 8.08 1.88 -19.22
N ASN A 103 8.88 2.54 -18.39
CA ASN A 103 8.51 2.82 -17.01
C ASN A 103 8.19 4.31 -16.87
N ILE A 104 6.89 4.63 -16.96
CA ILE A 104 6.40 6.01 -16.87
C ILE A 104 5.61 6.16 -15.56
N VAL A 105 6.14 7.00 -14.66
CA VAL A 105 5.49 7.31 -13.39
C VAL A 105 5.43 8.81 -13.20
N MET A 106 4.24 9.35 -12.95
CA MET A 106 4.03 10.75 -12.57
C MET A 106 3.67 10.82 -11.10
N LYS A 107 4.38 11.64 -10.33
CA LYS A 107 4.14 11.84 -8.90
C LYS A 107 4.06 13.32 -8.57
N LEU A 108 3.14 13.68 -7.67
CA LEU A 108 3.06 15.03 -7.13
C LEU A 108 4.30 15.30 -6.26
N LYS A 109 5.13 16.25 -6.65
CA LYS A 109 6.40 16.57 -5.96
C LYS A 109 6.21 17.63 -4.88
N LYS A 110 5.42 18.66 -5.18
CA LYS A 110 5.17 19.78 -4.26
C LYS A 110 3.75 20.27 -4.42
N CYS A 111 3.17 20.79 -3.35
CA CYS A 111 1.86 21.46 -3.37
C CYS A 111 1.90 22.74 -2.54
N ARG A 112 0.93 23.61 -2.77
CA ARG A 112 0.63 24.78 -1.93
C ARG A 112 -0.88 25.01 -1.91
N MET A 113 -1.44 25.44 -0.79
CA MET A 113 -2.90 25.66 -0.68
C MET A 113 -3.37 26.89 -1.44
N ASN A 114 -2.52 27.91 -1.57
CA ASN A 114 -2.81 29.13 -2.35
C ASN A 114 -1.50 29.82 -2.77
N GLN A 115 -1.61 30.84 -3.64
CA GLN A 115 -0.44 31.52 -4.19
C GLN A 115 0.41 32.30 -3.16
N ARG A 116 -0.12 32.60 -1.99
CA ARG A 116 0.57 33.35 -0.93
C ARG A 116 1.37 32.46 0.01
N GLN A 117 1.16 31.13 -0.06
CA GLN A 117 1.87 30.17 0.78
C GLN A 117 3.11 29.60 0.09
N PRO A 118 4.12 29.17 0.87
CA PRO A 118 5.28 28.46 0.31
C PRO A 118 4.86 27.11 -0.29
N TRP A 119 5.74 26.56 -1.14
CA TRP A 119 5.60 25.23 -1.64
C TRP A 119 6.02 24.22 -0.57
N PHE A 120 5.15 23.24 -0.31
CA PHE A 120 5.42 22.10 0.57
C PHE A 120 5.75 20.87 -0.25
N GLU A 121 6.73 20.10 0.19
CA GLU A 121 7.09 18.83 -0.45
C GLU A 121 6.05 17.76 -0.14
N CYS A 122 5.76 16.91 -1.12
CA CYS A 122 4.93 15.73 -0.91
C CYS A 122 5.84 14.56 -0.51
N ILE A 123 5.50 13.89 0.60
CA ILE A 123 6.31 12.82 1.18
C ILE A 123 5.61 11.48 0.95
N LYS A 124 6.40 10.48 0.55
CA LYS A 124 6.03 9.06 0.60
C LYS A 124 7.20 8.30 1.23
N LEU A 125 6.94 7.44 2.22
CA LEU A 125 7.96 6.62 2.86
C LEU A 125 8.12 5.26 2.17
N SER A 126 7.02 4.55 1.89
CA SER A 126 7.01 3.19 1.34
C SER A 126 7.65 2.14 2.26
N ASP A 127 7.32 0.86 2.07
CA ASP A 127 7.99 -0.25 2.77
C ASP A 127 9.22 -0.77 2.01
N ASP A 128 9.40 -0.36 0.75
CA ASP A 128 10.57 -0.71 -0.06
C ASP A 128 11.65 0.35 0.06
N GLU A 129 12.88 -0.08 0.33
CA GLU A 129 14.04 0.81 0.31
C GLU A 129 14.20 1.50 -1.05
N GLY A 130 14.50 2.80 -1.02
CA GLY A 130 14.71 3.61 -2.23
C GLY A 130 13.42 4.05 -2.95
N LYS A 131 12.24 3.63 -2.53
CA LYS A 131 10.95 4.11 -3.08
C LYS A 131 10.40 5.37 -2.37
N HIS A 132 11.10 5.90 -1.37
CA HIS A 132 10.68 7.13 -0.70
C HIS A 132 10.68 8.34 -1.65
N MET A 133 9.88 9.33 -1.32
CA MET A 133 9.79 10.60 -2.04
C MET A 133 9.85 11.77 -1.06
N GLY A 134 10.54 12.82 -1.42
CA GLY A 134 10.82 14.01 -0.60
C GLY A 134 12.33 14.22 -0.45
N SER A 135 12.74 15.38 0.07
CA SER A 135 14.13 15.61 0.49
C SER A 135 14.45 14.79 1.74
N GLU A 136 15.72 14.46 1.95
CA GLU A 136 16.18 13.72 3.14
C GLU A 136 15.72 14.36 4.45
N ARG A 137 15.74 15.69 4.51
CA ARG A 137 15.26 16.46 5.65
C ARG A 137 13.78 16.22 5.93
N GLU A 138 12.94 16.36 4.90
CA GLU A 138 11.49 16.22 5.04
C GLU A 138 11.09 14.76 5.31
N VAL A 139 11.78 13.81 4.67
CA VAL A 139 11.62 12.37 4.96
C VAL A 139 12.01 12.07 6.41
N GLY A 140 13.12 12.62 6.92
CA GLY A 140 13.55 12.48 8.32
C GLY A 140 12.53 13.05 9.31
N LEU A 141 12.00 14.24 9.03
CA LEU A 141 10.93 14.85 9.83
C LEU A 141 9.67 13.98 9.83
N CYS A 142 9.26 13.52 8.66
CA CYS A 142 8.08 12.65 8.53
C CYS A 142 8.24 11.34 9.32
N LYS A 143 9.40 10.70 9.26
CA LYS A 143 9.70 9.50 10.07
C LYS A 143 9.60 9.78 11.56
N HIS A 144 10.21 10.86 12.01
CA HIS A 144 10.13 11.28 13.42
C HIS A 144 8.68 11.49 13.88
N GLU A 145 7.86 12.20 13.09
CA GLU A 145 6.44 12.42 13.40
C GLU A 145 5.62 11.12 13.39
N CYS A 146 6.00 10.15 12.56
CA CYS A 146 5.38 8.83 12.50
C CYS A 146 5.88 7.86 13.59
N GLY A 147 6.91 8.24 14.35
CA GLY A 147 7.51 7.40 15.40
C GLY A 147 8.34 6.24 14.87
N ILE A 148 9.00 6.39 13.71
CA ILE A 148 9.82 5.37 13.03
C ILE A 148 11.19 5.92 12.61
#